data_b9bf2f0580834fcdff11b83627b8b0a5
#
_entry.id   b9bf2f0580834fcdff11b83627b8b0a5
#
_cell.length_a   1.000
_cell.length_b   1.000
_cell.length_c   1.000
_cell.angle_alpha   90.00
_cell.angle_beta   90.00
_cell.angle_gamma   90.00
#
_symmetry.space_group_name_H-M   'P 1'
#
loop_
_entity.id
_entity.type
_entity.pdbx_description
1 polymer ?
#
loop_
_entity_poly.entity_id
_entity_poly.type
_entity_poly.pdbx_seq_one_letter_code
_entity_poly.pdbx_strand_id
1 'polypeptide(L)' 'MRLTKHSDYALRVLVYVAAAEGRQVSTEEVSEAFGISSHHLVKVVGTLALLGL' A
#
# COMPACT_ATOMS: atom_id res chain seq x y z
N MET A 1 18.85 -6.63 7.48
CA MET A 1 18.32 -6.05 6.25
C MET A 1 17.59 -4.75 6.56
N ARG A 2 17.85 -3.73 5.78
CA ARG A 2 17.20 -2.43 5.97
C ARG A 2 16.18 -2.19 4.86
N LEU A 3 14.95 -1.92 5.25
CA LEU A 3 13.89 -1.56 4.30
C LEU A 3 13.75 -0.04 4.26
N THR A 4 13.53 0.50 3.08
CA THR A 4 13.20 1.92 2.94
C THR A 4 11.77 2.13 3.40
N LYS A 5 11.40 3.39 3.68
CA LYS A 5 10.01 3.69 4.02
C LYS A 5 9.08 3.29 2.90
N HIS A 6 9.52 3.46 1.65
CA HIS A 6 8.71 3.09 0.50
C HIS A 6 8.43 1.58 0.50
N SER A 7 9.45 0.76 0.74
CA SER A 7 9.28 -0.69 0.78
C SER A 7 8.41 -1.12 1.95
N ASP A 8 8.57 -0.47 3.10
CA ASP A 8 7.75 -0.76 4.27
C ASP A 8 6.28 -0.47 4.00
N TYR A 9 5.99 0.67 3.38
CA TYR A 9 4.62 1.03 3.05
C TYR A 9 4.03 0.09 2.01
N ALA A 10 4.84 -0.31 1.01
CA ALA A 10 4.39 -1.26 0.01
C ALA A 10 3.98 -2.59 0.64
N LEU A 11 4.78 -3.07 1.58
CA LEU A 11 4.47 -4.30 2.29
C LEU A 11 3.16 -4.17 3.08
N ARG A 12 2.97 -3.05 3.77
CA ARG A 12 1.75 -2.81 4.53
C ARG A 12 0.52 -2.80 3.64
N VAL A 13 0.62 -2.16 2.47
CA VAL A 13 -0.47 -2.13 1.50
C VAL A 13 -0.81 -3.54 1.03
N LEU A 14 0.20 -4.34 0.71
CA LEU A 14 -0.01 -5.71 0.27
C LEU A 14 -0.71 -6.55 1.33
N VAL A 15 -0.28 -6.43 2.58
CA VAL A 15 -0.90 -7.17 3.68
C VAL A 15 -2.36 -6.75 3.84
N TYR A 16 -2.62 -5.46 3.76
CA TYR A 16 -3.98 -4.94 3.91
C TYR A 16 -4.90 -5.46 2.80
N VAL A 17 -4.43 -5.41 1.57
CA VAL A 17 -5.21 -5.88 0.42
C VAL A 17 -5.45 -7.37 0.52
N ALA A 18 -4.45 -8.14 0.92
CA ALA A 18 -4.59 -9.57 1.08
C ALA A 18 -5.63 -9.90 2.16
N ALA A 19 -5.62 -9.16 3.26
CA ALA A 19 -6.58 -9.37 4.35
C ALA A 19 -8.00 -8.99 3.94
N ALA A 20 -8.17 -8.18 2.91
CA ALA A 20 -9.49 -7.77 2.43
C ALA A 20 -10.21 -8.86 1.65
N GLU A 21 -9.51 -9.93 1.30
CA GLU A 21 -10.10 -11.13 0.67
C GLU A 21 -10.94 -10.82 -0.57
N GLY A 22 -10.37 -10.05 -1.47
CA GLY A 22 -11.04 -9.72 -2.73
C GLY A 22 -11.92 -8.49 -2.69
N ARG A 23 -12.13 -7.90 -1.52
CA ARG A 23 -12.86 -6.64 -1.41
C ARG A 23 -12.04 -5.53 -2.04
N GLN A 24 -12.70 -4.65 -2.75
CA GLN A 24 -12.03 -3.51 -3.35
C GLN A 24 -11.55 -2.54 -2.25
N VAL A 25 -10.27 -2.19 -2.31
CA VAL A 25 -9.65 -1.32 -1.30
C VAL A 25 -9.18 -0.03 -1.97
N SER A 26 -9.57 1.12 -1.40
CA SER A 26 -9.14 2.42 -1.92
C SER A 26 -7.89 2.90 -1.20
N THR A 27 -7.14 3.81 -1.84
CA THR A 27 -5.97 4.42 -1.21
C THR A 27 -6.38 5.23 0.01
N GLU A 28 -7.56 5.84 -0.02
CA GLU A 28 -8.05 6.60 1.12
C GLU A 28 -8.28 5.72 2.34
N GLU A 29 -8.82 4.53 2.11
CA GLU A 29 -9.03 3.57 3.18
C GLU A 29 -7.72 3.18 3.83
N VAL A 30 -6.70 2.87 3.03
CA VAL A 30 -5.39 2.49 3.53
C VAL A 30 -4.73 3.67 4.24
N SER A 31 -4.88 4.86 3.68
CA SER A 31 -4.35 6.07 4.28
C SER A 31 -4.86 6.26 5.72
N GLU A 32 -6.15 6.08 5.91
CA GLU A 32 -6.74 6.23 7.24
C GLU A 32 -6.31 5.10 8.18
N ALA A 33 -6.22 3.88 7.66
CA ALA A 33 -5.87 2.72 8.48
C ALA A 33 -4.45 2.82 9.04
N PHE A 34 -3.52 3.37 8.27
CA PHE A 34 -2.12 3.41 8.68
C PHE A 34 -1.60 4.81 9.02
N GLY A 35 -2.42 5.84 8.83
CA GLY A 35 -1.97 7.20 9.07
C GLY A 35 -0.92 7.67 8.07
N ILE A 36 -0.98 7.17 6.85
CA ILE A 36 -0.04 7.52 5.79
C ILE A 36 -0.75 8.44 4.79
N SER A 37 -0.03 9.44 4.29
CA SER A 37 -0.58 10.36 3.29
C SER A 37 -1.07 9.61 2.06
N SER A 38 -2.29 9.92 1.60
CA SER A 38 -2.84 9.28 0.41
C SER A 38 -1.99 9.58 -0.83
N HIS A 39 -1.39 10.76 -0.88
CA HIS A 39 -0.49 11.13 -1.97
C HIS A 39 0.71 10.19 -2.03
N HIS A 40 1.26 9.85 -0.87
CA HIS A 40 2.38 8.92 -0.78
C HIS A 40 1.95 7.52 -1.21
N LEU A 41 0.75 7.12 -0.82
CA LEU A 41 0.22 5.81 -1.16
C LEU A 41 -0.01 5.65 -2.66
N VAL A 42 -0.42 6.71 -3.35
CA VAL A 42 -0.58 6.65 -4.80
C VAL A 42 0.74 6.26 -5.46
N LYS A 43 1.86 6.80 -4.98
CA LYS A 43 3.17 6.46 -5.52
C LYS A 43 3.53 5.00 -5.21
N VAL A 44 3.22 4.54 -4.01
CA VAL A 44 3.48 3.16 -3.61
C VAL A 44 2.68 2.19 -4.46
N VAL A 45 1.40 2.47 -4.65
CA VAL A 45 0.53 1.61 -5.46
C VAL A 45 1.00 1.59 -6.91
N GLY A 46 1.44 2.74 -7.44
CA GLY A 46 2.00 2.80 -8.78
C GLY A 46 3.21 1.89 -8.95
N THR A 47 4.09 1.88 -7.95
CA THR A 47 5.26 1.00 -7.97
C THR A 47 4.85 -0.48 -7.97
N LEU A 48 3.86 -0.83 -7.14
CA LEU A 48 3.38 -2.21 -7.08
C LEU A 48 2.76 -2.63 -8.41
N ALA A 49 2.05 -1.73 -9.06
CA ALA A 49 1.46 -2.03 -10.37
C ALA A 49 2.54 -2.31 -11.42
N LEU A 50 3.66 -1.57 -11.37
CA LEU A 50 4.77 -1.79 -12.28
C LEU A 50 5.40 -3.16 -12.08
N LEU A 51 5.35 -3.67 -10.86
CA LEU A 51 5.90 -4.98 -10.54
C LEU A 51 4.92 -6.12 -10.88
N GLY A 52 3.75 -5.79 -11.37
CA GLY A 52 2.75 -6.79 -11.75
C GLY A 52 1.93 -7.33 -10.59
N LEU A 53 1.87 -6.60 -9.50
CA LEU A 53 1.16 -7.05 -8.29
C LEU A 53 -0.26 -6.48 -8.17
#